data_0b4f7ce926d6347e982df7c91319f02a
#
_entry.id   0b4f7ce926d6347e982df7c91319f02a
#
_cell.length_a   1.000
_cell.length_b   1.000
_cell.length_c   1.000
_cell.angle_alpha   90.00
_cell.angle_beta   90.00
_cell.angle_gamma   90.00
#
_symmetry.space_group_name_H-M   'P 1'
#
loop_
_entity.id
_entity.type
_entity.pdbx_description
1 polymer ?
#
loop_
_entity_poly.entity_id
_entity_poly.type
_entity_poly.pdbx_seq_one_letter_code
_entity_poly.pdbx_strand_id
1 'polypeptide(L)'
;MIALSNISKQYGTRILYQNASFQIRPGEKIGLVGPNGAGKTTVFRVITGEEGVDSGTVSIPDRTVIGYFSQDVGEMKGRSALEEVKAGAGKISELAYEVARLEEKLQKAGDGNMDEDEMMKIVERYGEVQAEFEARDGYNLDSRAKEILTGLGIGPGDYDKPVESFSGGWKMRIALARILALQPDVLLMDEPTNHLDIESIIWLEEWLKNFKGSLVMTSHDREFMNRLVSRIVEVANKTITSYSGDYDFYVRERDIRKEQLIASYNRQQDMLAKEEEFIARFAARASHAAQ
;
A
#
# COMPACT_ATOMS: atom_id res chain seq x y z
N MET A 1 -6.94 11.36 6.02
CA MET A 1 -5.85 11.86 5.16
C MET A 1 -4.52 11.54 5.83
N ILE A 2 -3.64 10.78 5.15
CA ILE A 2 -2.26 10.55 5.59
C ILE A 2 -1.39 11.63 4.97
N ALA A 3 -0.48 12.22 5.75
CA ALA A 3 0.43 13.25 5.26
C ALA A 3 1.88 12.94 5.66
N LEU A 4 2.76 12.95 4.66
CA LEU A 4 4.20 12.91 4.84
C LEU A 4 4.72 14.32 4.56
N SER A 5 5.38 14.95 5.55
CA SER A 5 5.78 16.35 5.49
C SER A 5 7.29 16.48 5.72
N ASN A 6 7.99 16.99 4.69
CA ASN A 6 9.44 17.26 4.70
C ASN A 6 10.27 16.04 5.15
N ILE A 7 9.83 14.84 4.79
CA ILE A 7 10.51 13.61 5.18
C ILE A 7 11.84 13.45 4.43
N SER A 8 12.83 12.95 5.15
CA SER A 8 14.09 12.50 4.56
C SER A 8 14.41 11.09 5.02
N LYS A 9 14.99 10.29 4.14
CA LYS A 9 15.39 8.91 4.42
C LYS A 9 16.66 8.56 3.68
N GLN A 10 17.61 7.94 4.41
CA GLN A 10 18.84 7.43 3.84
C GLN A 10 19.22 6.08 4.46
N TYR A 11 20.03 5.30 3.75
CA TYR A 11 20.68 4.10 4.26
C TYR A 11 22.20 4.26 4.11
N GLY A 12 22.89 4.44 5.24
CA GLY A 12 24.32 4.79 5.25
C GLY A 12 24.56 6.08 4.46
N THR A 13 25.35 6.02 3.39
CA THR A 13 25.63 7.16 2.51
C THR A 13 24.61 7.35 1.38
N ARG A 14 23.69 6.39 1.21
CA ARG A 14 22.71 6.41 0.12
C ARG A 14 21.45 7.14 0.55
N ILE A 15 21.26 8.33 0.02
CA ILE A 15 20.05 9.12 0.21
C ILE A 15 18.98 8.60 -0.75
N LEU A 16 17.81 8.25 -0.22
CA LEU A 16 16.62 7.87 -1.00
C LEU A 16 15.81 9.10 -1.39
N TYR A 17 15.46 9.94 -0.40
CA TYR A 17 14.76 11.20 -0.63
C TYR A 17 15.06 12.19 0.50
N GLN A 18 14.99 13.49 0.18
CA GLN A 18 15.21 14.60 1.12
C GLN A 18 14.10 15.64 1.00
N ASN A 19 13.65 16.16 2.13
CA ASN A 19 12.60 17.20 2.23
C ASN A 19 11.37 16.89 1.35
N ALA A 20 11.03 15.62 1.23
CA ALA A 20 9.95 15.15 0.40
C ALA A 20 8.61 15.26 1.11
N SER A 21 7.57 15.67 0.40
CA SER A 21 6.23 15.79 0.96
C SER A 21 5.19 15.26 -0.02
N PHE A 22 4.26 14.45 0.46
CA PHE A 22 3.06 14.10 -0.28
C PHE A 22 1.95 13.68 0.68
N GLN A 23 0.71 13.65 0.17
CA GLN A 23 -0.48 13.34 0.95
C GLN A 23 -1.30 12.27 0.24
N ILE A 24 -1.98 11.44 1.03
CA ILE A 24 -2.98 10.48 0.57
C ILE A 24 -4.33 10.99 1.07
N ARG A 25 -5.20 11.37 0.14
CA ARG A 25 -6.55 11.85 0.46
C ARG A 25 -7.54 10.67 0.51
N PRO A 26 -8.63 10.76 1.28
CA PRO A 26 -9.65 9.72 1.29
C PRO A 26 -10.18 9.40 -0.11
N GLY A 27 -10.26 8.11 -0.44
CA GLY A 27 -10.73 7.61 -1.74
C GLY A 27 -9.80 7.83 -2.93
N GLU A 28 -8.62 8.42 -2.72
CA GLU A 28 -7.67 8.70 -3.80
C GLU A 28 -6.92 7.44 -4.24
N LYS A 29 -6.71 7.28 -5.54
CA LYS A 29 -5.97 6.16 -6.12
C LYS A 29 -4.66 6.65 -6.73
N ILE A 30 -3.55 6.26 -6.14
CA ILE A 30 -2.21 6.77 -6.40
C ILE A 30 -1.32 5.66 -6.93
N GLY A 31 -0.64 5.91 -8.07
CA GLY A 31 0.47 5.10 -8.54
C GLY A 31 1.80 5.63 -8.00
N LEU A 32 2.55 4.80 -7.31
CA LEU A 32 3.89 5.10 -6.83
C LEU A 32 4.92 4.57 -7.81
N VAL A 33 5.63 5.46 -8.48
CA VAL A 33 6.57 5.10 -9.55
C VAL A 33 7.99 5.56 -9.25
N GLY A 34 8.95 5.03 -9.97
CA GLY A 34 10.36 5.39 -9.84
C GLY A 34 11.28 4.20 -10.16
N PRO A 35 12.57 4.44 -10.35
CA PRO A 35 13.54 3.39 -10.65
C PRO A 35 13.66 2.37 -9.50
N ASN A 36 14.20 1.20 -9.82
CA ASN A 36 14.45 0.19 -8.79
C ASN A 36 15.45 0.72 -7.75
N GLY A 37 15.12 0.49 -6.48
CA GLY A 37 15.90 0.98 -5.36
C GLY A 37 15.78 2.49 -5.08
N ALA A 38 14.82 3.21 -5.70
CA ALA A 38 14.55 4.62 -5.39
C ALA A 38 13.92 4.83 -4.02
N GLY A 39 13.40 3.77 -3.39
CA GLY A 39 12.77 3.86 -2.07
C GLY A 39 11.24 3.73 -2.08
N LYS A 40 10.63 3.18 -3.13
CA LYS A 40 9.17 2.96 -3.21
C LYS A 40 8.67 2.10 -2.05
N THR A 41 9.25 0.92 -1.86
CA THR A 41 8.93 0.03 -0.73
C THR A 41 9.21 0.68 0.62
N THR A 42 10.26 1.52 0.72
CA THR A 42 10.56 2.28 1.94
C THR A 42 9.46 3.29 2.26
N VAL A 43 8.85 3.92 1.24
CA VAL A 43 7.68 4.80 1.46
C VAL A 43 6.52 4.02 2.09
N PHE A 44 6.24 2.80 1.63
CA PHE A 44 5.21 1.95 2.24
C PHE A 44 5.55 1.61 3.69
N ARG A 45 6.79 1.18 3.98
CA ARG A 45 7.23 0.86 5.34
C ARG A 45 7.21 2.06 6.29
N VAL A 46 7.47 3.25 5.76
CA VAL A 46 7.33 4.50 6.53
C VAL A 46 5.86 4.79 6.85
N ILE A 47 4.94 4.54 5.92
CA ILE A 47 3.50 4.71 6.16
C ILE A 47 2.97 3.65 7.14
N THR A 48 3.45 2.40 7.06
CA THR A 48 3.04 1.33 8.01
C THR A 48 3.68 1.47 9.39
N GLY A 49 4.68 2.34 9.53
CA GLY A 49 5.44 2.49 10.77
C GLY A 49 6.50 1.40 11.00
N GLU A 50 6.74 0.53 10.02
CA GLU A 50 7.82 -0.47 10.06
C GLU A 50 9.20 0.18 10.00
N GLU A 51 9.29 1.35 9.37
CA GLU A 51 10.50 2.15 9.30
C GLU A 51 10.23 3.61 9.70
N GLY A 52 11.16 4.20 10.46
CA GLY A 52 11.16 5.62 10.78
C GLY A 52 11.78 6.47 9.67
N VAL A 53 11.45 7.74 9.64
CA VAL A 53 12.13 8.77 8.83
C VAL A 53 13.31 9.38 9.60
N ASP A 54 14.34 9.83 8.89
CA ASP A 54 15.50 10.48 9.51
C ASP A 54 15.18 11.94 9.90
N SER A 55 14.28 12.57 9.15
CA SER A 55 13.73 13.89 9.47
C SER A 55 12.34 14.07 8.86
N GLY A 56 11.59 15.07 9.32
CA GLY A 56 10.21 15.33 8.91
C GLY A 56 9.19 14.60 9.77
N THR A 57 7.94 14.60 9.35
CA THR A 57 6.82 14.02 10.09
C THR A 57 5.92 13.18 9.20
N VAL A 58 5.41 12.09 9.75
CA VAL A 58 4.35 11.26 9.16
C VAL A 58 3.12 11.39 10.05
N SER A 59 2.04 11.91 9.50
CA SER A 59 0.78 12.10 10.21
C SER A 59 -0.26 11.13 9.68
N ILE A 60 -0.74 10.25 10.54
CA ILE A 60 -1.78 9.27 10.26
C ILE A 60 -2.89 9.50 11.27
N PRO A 61 -4.15 9.68 10.87
CA PRO A 61 -5.25 9.85 11.79
C PRO A 61 -5.41 8.60 12.67
N ASP A 62 -5.79 8.82 13.94
CA ASP A 62 -6.09 7.73 14.86
C ASP A 62 -7.18 6.80 14.27
N ARG A 63 -7.06 5.51 14.54
CA ARG A 63 -7.97 4.44 14.07
C ARG A 63 -7.99 4.20 12.56
N THR A 64 -7.05 4.79 11.78
CA THR A 64 -6.93 4.47 10.35
C THR A 64 -6.45 3.03 10.19
N VAL A 65 -7.23 2.21 9.50
CA VAL A 65 -6.86 0.83 9.17
C VAL A 65 -6.06 0.84 7.89
N ILE A 66 -4.81 0.42 7.97
CA ILE A 66 -3.91 0.32 6.81
C ILE A 66 -3.72 -1.15 6.47
N GLY A 67 -4.06 -1.53 5.24
CA GLY A 67 -3.70 -2.83 4.67
C GLY A 67 -2.44 -2.69 3.82
N TYR A 68 -1.45 -3.52 4.06
CA TYR A 68 -0.22 -3.53 3.28
C TYR A 68 0.06 -4.90 2.68
N PHE A 69 0.04 -4.96 1.36
CA PHE A 69 0.46 -6.12 0.59
C PHE A 69 1.90 -5.90 0.12
N SER A 70 2.82 -6.69 0.69
CA SER A 70 4.24 -6.70 0.33
C SER A 70 4.60 -7.96 -0.44
N GLN A 71 5.76 -7.94 -1.09
CA GLN A 71 6.32 -9.13 -1.78
C GLN A 71 6.76 -10.23 -0.79
N ASP A 72 6.99 -9.89 0.46
CA ASP A 72 7.27 -10.84 1.55
C ASP A 72 6.00 -11.00 2.41
N VAL A 73 5.37 -12.14 2.29
CA VAL A 73 4.10 -12.44 2.98
C VAL A 73 4.29 -13.20 4.29
N GLY A 74 5.55 -13.46 4.66
CA GLY A 74 5.89 -14.23 5.85
C GLY A 74 5.48 -15.71 5.78
N GLU A 75 5.65 -16.42 6.89
CA GLU A 75 5.21 -17.81 7.00
C GLU A 75 3.72 -17.87 7.38
N MET A 76 2.93 -18.56 6.55
CA MET A 76 1.54 -18.91 6.85
C MET A 76 1.48 -20.39 7.20
N LYS A 77 0.95 -20.73 8.39
CA LYS A 77 0.89 -22.11 8.91
C LYS A 77 -0.35 -22.34 9.77
N GLY A 78 -0.82 -23.59 9.78
CA GLY A 78 -1.81 -24.07 10.75
C GLY A 78 -3.25 -23.67 10.47
N ARG A 79 -3.54 -23.12 9.27
CA ARG A 79 -4.90 -22.75 8.85
C ARG A 79 -5.17 -23.21 7.42
N SER A 80 -6.44 -23.36 7.07
CA SER A 80 -6.86 -23.50 5.69
C SER A 80 -6.77 -22.16 4.94
N ALA A 81 -6.84 -22.18 3.61
CA ALA A 81 -6.84 -20.95 2.80
C ALA A 81 -7.97 -19.99 3.19
N LEU A 82 -9.17 -20.51 3.41
CA LEU A 82 -10.31 -19.72 3.83
C LEU A 82 -10.15 -19.14 5.24
N GLU A 83 -9.68 -19.92 6.18
CA GLU A 83 -9.41 -19.46 7.56
C GLU A 83 -8.33 -18.39 7.60
N GLU A 84 -7.28 -18.51 6.78
CA GLU A 84 -6.22 -17.51 6.69
C GLU A 84 -6.74 -16.16 6.18
N VAL A 85 -7.62 -16.19 5.17
CA VAL A 85 -8.27 -14.98 4.64
C VAL A 85 -9.20 -14.37 5.69
N LYS A 86 -10.03 -15.17 6.35
CA LYS A 86 -10.92 -14.70 7.42
C LYS A 86 -10.14 -14.09 8.59
N ALA A 87 -9.03 -14.71 8.99
CA ALA A 87 -8.16 -14.19 10.04
C ALA A 87 -7.60 -12.79 9.71
N GLY A 88 -7.45 -12.47 8.42
CA GLY A 88 -7.03 -11.14 7.96
C GLY A 88 -8.06 -10.03 8.13
N ALA A 89 -9.32 -10.35 8.42
CA ALA A 89 -10.38 -9.34 8.55
C ALA A 89 -10.31 -8.50 9.85
N GLY A 90 -9.19 -8.56 10.56
CA GLY A 90 -8.91 -7.70 11.72
C GLY A 90 -9.98 -7.81 12.81
N LYS A 91 -10.55 -6.69 13.21
CA LYS A 91 -11.55 -6.63 14.29
C LYS A 91 -12.78 -7.53 14.06
N ILE A 92 -13.21 -7.70 12.81
CA ILE A 92 -14.33 -8.58 12.47
C ILE A 92 -13.99 -10.03 12.80
N SER A 93 -12.76 -10.47 12.52
CA SER A 93 -12.28 -11.82 12.86
C SER A 93 -12.21 -12.05 14.37
N GLU A 94 -11.74 -11.05 15.14
CA GLU A 94 -11.73 -11.11 16.60
C GLU A 94 -13.15 -11.25 17.17
N LEU A 95 -14.08 -10.46 16.67
CA LEU A 95 -15.49 -10.53 17.07
C LEU A 95 -16.12 -11.86 16.69
N ALA A 96 -15.86 -12.39 15.49
CA ALA A 96 -16.33 -13.70 15.07
C ALA A 96 -15.86 -14.81 16.02
N TYR A 97 -14.59 -14.77 16.43
CA TYR A 97 -14.04 -15.72 17.40
C TYR A 97 -14.67 -15.56 18.78
N GLU A 98 -14.89 -14.32 19.23
CA GLU A 98 -15.51 -14.04 20.52
C GLU A 98 -16.98 -14.50 20.55
N VAL A 99 -17.75 -14.25 19.48
CA VAL A 99 -19.12 -14.76 19.31
C VAL A 99 -19.14 -16.28 19.45
N ALA A 100 -18.34 -17.00 18.65
CA ALA A 100 -18.30 -18.46 18.69
C ALA A 100 -17.92 -19.00 20.07
N ARG A 101 -16.98 -18.37 20.74
CA ARG A 101 -16.56 -18.76 22.11
C ARG A 101 -17.64 -18.53 23.15
N LEU A 102 -18.41 -17.45 23.03
CA LEU A 102 -19.53 -17.16 23.93
C LEU A 102 -20.70 -18.09 23.67
N GLU A 103 -20.99 -18.42 22.42
CA GLU A 103 -21.99 -19.43 22.04
C GLU A 103 -21.67 -20.80 22.63
N GLU A 104 -20.41 -21.25 22.53
CA GLU A 104 -19.97 -22.50 23.14
C GLU A 104 -20.16 -22.52 24.67
N LYS A 105 -19.87 -21.38 25.33
CA LYS A 105 -20.09 -21.24 26.78
C LYS A 105 -21.56 -21.28 27.13
N LEU A 106 -22.43 -20.62 26.37
CA LEU A 106 -23.88 -20.64 26.59
C LEU A 106 -24.46 -22.03 26.37
N GLN A 107 -24.02 -22.78 25.37
CA GLN A 107 -24.42 -24.18 25.17
C GLN A 107 -24.05 -25.06 26.36
N LYS A 108 -22.82 -24.94 26.87
CA LYS A 108 -22.34 -25.69 28.06
C LYS A 108 -23.07 -25.27 29.35
N ALA A 109 -23.51 -24.02 29.45
CA ALA A 109 -24.30 -23.54 30.59
C ALA A 109 -25.72 -24.15 30.65
N GLY A 110 -26.29 -24.49 29.48
CA GLY A 110 -27.59 -25.19 29.39
C GLY A 110 -27.58 -26.56 30.06
N ASP A 111 -26.41 -27.18 30.30
CA ASP A 111 -26.29 -28.46 31.00
C ASP A 111 -26.33 -28.38 32.54
N GLY A 112 -26.67 -27.21 33.10
CA GLY A 112 -27.01 -27.04 34.52
C GLY A 112 -25.84 -26.79 35.49
N ASN A 113 -24.64 -26.43 35.00
CA ASN A 113 -23.41 -26.29 35.81
C ASN A 113 -22.89 -24.84 35.97
N MET A 114 -23.74 -23.82 35.69
CA MET A 114 -23.29 -22.42 35.77
C MET A 114 -24.19 -21.62 36.71
N ASP A 115 -23.58 -20.71 37.46
CA ASP A 115 -24.27 -19.77 38.33
C ASP A 115 -25.06 -18.73 37.50
N GLU A 116 -26.27 -18.34 37.99
CA GLU A 116 -27.14 -17.39 37.29
C GLU A 116 -26.48 -16.04 37.00
N ASP A 117 -25.67 -15.53 37.94
CA ASP A 117 -24.93 -14.28 37.78
C ASP A 117 -23.84 -14.38 36.70
N GLU A 118 -23.18 -15.52 36.58
CA GLU A 118 -22.18 -15.77 35.53
C GLU A 118 -22.86 -15.92 34.17
N MET A 119 -23.99 -16.62 34.11
CA MET A 119 -24.78 -16.76 32.89
C MET A 119 -25.27 -15.41 32.36
N MET A 120 -25.75 -14.54 33.26
CA MET A 120 -26.24 -13.20 32.90
C MET A 120 -25.14 -12.34 32.28
N LYS A 121 -23.92 -12.36 32.84
CA LYS A 121 -22.77 -11.65 32.30
C LYS A 121 -22.35 -12.16 30.92
N ILE A 122 -22.44 -13.47 30.68
CA ILE A 122 -22.13 -14.05 29.37
C ILE A 122 -23.17 -13.62 28.33
N VAL A 123 -24.46 -13.62 28.69
CA VAL A 123 -25.54 -13.19 27.80
C VAL A 123 -25.41 -11.71 27.44
N GLU A 124 -25.14 -10.85 28.43
CA GLU A 124 -24.92 -9.41 28.20
C GLU A 124 -23.75 -9.18 27.25
N ARG A 125 -22.58 -9.82 27.53
CA ARG A 125 -21.41 -9.72 26.67
C ARG A 125 -21.65 -10.27 25.28
N TYR A 126 -22.39 -11.38 25.14
CA TYR A 126 -22.75 -11.94 23.84
C TYR A 126 -23.59 -10.94 23.02
N GLY A 127 -24.57 -10.30 23.64
CA GLY A 127 -25.39 -9.28 22.98
C GLY A 127 -24.58 -8.09 22.46
N GLU A 128 -23.63 -7.57 23.27
CA GLU A 128 -22.73 -6.47 22.84
C GLU A 128 -21.86 -6.87 21.66
N VAL A 129 -21.20 -8.03 21.77
CA VAL A 129 -20.25 -8.50 20.74
C VAL A 129 -21.01 -8.85 19.44
N GLN A 130 -22.17 -9.48 19.55
CA GLN A 130 -23.03 -9.79 18.42
C GLN A 130 -23.49 -8.52 17.69
N ALA A 131 -23.94 -7.50 18.43
CA ALA A 131 -24.35 -6.23 17.84
C ALA A 131 -23.19 -5.52 17.12
N GLU A 132 -21.97 -5.54 17.68
CA GLU A 132 -20.78 -4.98 17.02
C GLU A 132 -20.39 -5.79 15.78
N PHE A 133 -20.48 -7.12 15.84
CA PHE A 133 -20.21 -8.02 14.72
C PHE A 133 -21.19 -7.79 13.56
N GLU A 134 -22.49 -7.67 13.85
CA GLU A 134 -23.51 -7.36 12.86
C GLU A 134 -23.32 -5.97 12.23
N ALA A 135 -23.06 -4.95 13.06
CA ALA A 135 -22.80 -3.59 12.59
C ALA A 135 -21.59 -3.48 11.63
N ARG A 136 -20.66 -4.43 11.72
CA ARG A 136 -19.49 -4.55 10.82
C ARG A 136 -19.70 -5.53 9.67
N ASP A 137 -20.92 -5.94 9.39
CA ASP A 137 -21.22 -6.91 8.33
C ASP A 137 -20.47 -8.26 8.49
N GLY A 138 -20.31 -8.69 9.74
CA GLY A 138 -19.52 -9.87 10.09
C GLY A 138 -20.09 -11.18 9.55
N TYR A 139 -21.43 -11.31 9.43
CA TYR A 139 -22.08 -12.50 8.88
C TYR A 139 -21.73 -12.75 7.41
N ASN A 140 -21.34 -11.71 6.65
CA ASN A 140 -20.93 -11.83 5.26
C ASN A 140 -19.43 -12.11 5.10
N LEU A 141 -18.66 -12.21 6.19
CA LEU A 141 -17.21 -12.43 6.12
C LEU A 141 -16.84 -13.71 5.36
N ASP A 142 -17.55 -14.80 5.61
CA ASP A 142 -17.30 -16.09 4.95
C ASP A 142 -17.55 -16.01 3.44
N SER A 143 -18.69 -15.44 3.04
CA SER A 143 -19.05 -15.26 1.63
C SER A 143 -18.08 -14.33 0.92
N ARG A 144 -17.69 -13.22 1.54
CA ARG A 144 -16.70 -12.27 1.03
C ARG A 144 -15.31 -12.90 0.88
N ALA A 145 -14.87 -13.67 1.87
CA ALA A 145 -13.59 -14.38 1.79
C ALA A 145 -13.57 -15.39 0.62
N LYS A 146 -14.65 -16.14 0.44
CA LYS A 146 -14.82 -17.07 -0.70
C LYS A 146 -14.85 -16.36 -2.04
N GLU A 147 -15.55 -15.23 -2.14
CA GLU A 147 -15.59 -14.40 -3.35
C GLU A 147 -14.19 -13.91 -3.73
N ILE A 148 -13.44 -13.37 -2.77
CA ILE A 148 -12.07 -12.89 -3.00
C ILE A 148 -11.14 -14.04 -3.41
N LEU A 149 -11.20 -15.18 -2.72
CA LEU A 149 -10.41 -16.37 -3.08
C LEU A 149 -10.73 -16.84 -4.50
N THR A 150 -12.02 -16.95 -4.86
CA THR A 150 -12.43 -17.34 -6.22
C THR A 150 -11.93 -16.36 -7.26
N GLY A 151 -12.04 -15.07 -7.01
CA GLY A 151 -11.55 -14.02 -7.92
C GLY A 151 -10.04 -14.06 -8.13
N LEU A 152 -9.30 -14.53 -7.13
CA LEU A 152 -7.85 -14.75 -7.22
C LEU A 152 -7.47 -16.17 -7.70
N GLY A 153 -8.44 -16.93 -8.24
CA GLY A 153 -8.22 -18.22 -8.88
C GLY A 153 -8.22 -19.42 -7.92
N ILE A 154 -8.53 -19.24 -6.63
CA ILE A 154 -8.62 -20.32 -5.64
C ILE A 154 -10.08 -20.76 -5.56
N GLY A 155 -10.38 -21.94 -6.13
CA GLY A 155 -11.73 -22.46 -6.21
C GLY A 155 -12.23 -23.16 -4.94
N PRO A 156 -13.54 -23.50 -4.91
CA PRO A 156 -14.16 -24.12 -3.73
C PRO A 156 -13.51 -25.41 -3.23
N GLY A 157 -12.89 -26.19 -4.14
CA GLY A 157 -12.19 -27.44 -3.76
C GLY A 157 -10.87 -27.21 -3.00
N ASP A 158 -10.40 -25.95 -2.92
CA ASP A 158 -9.12 -25.57 -2.31
C ASP A 158 -9.27 -24.73 -1.03
N TYR A 159 -10.50 -24.31 -0.68
CA TYR A 159 -10.74 -23.44 0.47
C TYR A 159 -10.27 -24.04 1.80
N ASP A 160 -10.52 -25.34 1.99
CA ASP A 160 -10.21 -26.03 3.22
C ASP A 160 -8.83 -26.68 3.21
N LYS A 161 -8.05 -26.52 2.13
CA LYS A 161 -6.68 -27.02 2.05
C LYS A 161 -5.76 -26.21 2.96
N PRO A 162 -4.85 -26.87 3.70
CA PRO A 162 -3.85 -26.19 4.51
C PRO A 162 -3.00 -25.24 3.66
N VAL A 163 -2.75 -24.02 4.16
CA VAL A 163 -1.97 -23.00 3.42
C VAL A 163 -0.57 -23.50 3.08
N GLU A 164 0.01 -24.35 3.91
CA GLU A 164 1.34 -24.95 3.70
C GLU A 164 1.42 -25.75 2.40
N SER A 165 0.32 -26.37 1.97
CA SER A 165 0.26 -27.21 0.77
C SER A 165 0.32 -26.42 -0.55
N PHE A 166 0.13 -25.11 -0.48
CA PHE A 166 0.16 -24.24 -1.67
C PHE A 166 1.60 -23.86 -2.06
N SER A 167 1.82 -23.69 -3.37
CA SER A 167 3.08 -23.12 -3.88
C SER A 167 3.23 -21.64 -3.49
N GLY A 168 4.45 -21.08 -3.62
CA GLY A 168 4.74 -19.69 -3.27
C GLY A 168 3.79 -18.69 -3.95
N GLY A 169 3.52 -18.85 -5.24
CA GLY A 169 2.60 -17.98 -5.98
C GLY A 169 1.16 -18.04 -5.47
N TRP A 170 0.67 -19.22 -5.09
CA TRP A 170 -0.64 -19.39 -4.50
C TRP A 170 -0.71 -18.80 -3.07
N LYS A 171 0.35 -18.93 -2.28
CA LYS A 171 0.47 -18.28 -0.96
C LYS A 171 0.41 -16.75 -1.09
N MET A 172 1.03 -16.19 -2.14
CA MET A 172 0.92 -14.75 -2.43
C MET A 172 -0.53 -14.34 -2.72
N ARG A 173 -1.28 -15.15 -3.49
CA ARG A 173 -2.71 -14.88 -3.75
C ARG A 173 -3.56 -14.96 -2.47
N ILE A 174 -3.29 -15.94 -1.58
CA ILE A 174 -3.96 -16.05 -0.27
C ILE A 174 -3.62 -14.83 0.59
N ALA A 175 -2.37 -14.38 0.61
CA ALA A 175 -1.97 -13.18 1.34
C ALA A 175 -2.65 -11.91 0.79
N LEU A 176 -2.77 -11.81 -0.54
CA LEU A 176 -3.52 -10.72 -1.17
C LEU A 176 -4.99 -10.79 -0.73
N ALA A 177 -5.62 -11.97 -0.82
CA ALA A 177 -7.00 -12.16 -0.36
C ALA A 177 -7.20 -11.74 1.10
N ARG A 178 -6.26 -12.08 1.97
CA ARG A 178 -6.26 -11.71 3.39
C ARG A 178 -6.30 -10.19 3.58
N ILE A 179 -5.49 -9.44 2.81
CA ILE A 179 -5.45 -7.97 2.90
C ILE A 179 -6.73 -7.34 2.31
N LEU A 180 -7.27 -7.90 1.23
CA LEU A 180 -8.53 -7.40 0.64
C LEU A 180 -9.72 -7.64 1.57
N ALA A 181 -9.74 -8.76 2.30
CA ALA A 181 -10.79 -9.08 3.27
C ALA A 181 -10.83 -8.11 4.47
N LEU A 182 -9.71 -7.46 4.80
CA LEU A 182 -9.61 -6.45 5.86
C LEU A 182 -10.47 -5.21 5.58
N GLN A 183 -10.73 -4.88 4.31
CA GLN A 183 -11.41 -3.65 3.88
C GLN A 183 -10.80 -2.39 4.53
N PRO A 184 -9.51 -2.14 4.35
CA PRO A 184 -8.81 -1.04 5.05
C PRO A 184 -9.27 0.33 4.55
N ASP A 185 -9.02 1.39 5.33
CA ASP A 185 -9.20 2.78 4.89
C ASP A 185 -8.15 3.18 3.85
N VAL A 186 -6.95 2.62 3.98
CA VAL A 186 -5.84 2.83 3.05
C VAL A 186 -5.20 1.49 2.70
N LEU A 187 -5.16 1.18 1.42
CA LEU A 187 -4.57 -0.02 0.86
C LEU A 187 -3.24 0.33 0.17
N LEU A 188 -2.16 -0.25 0.66
CA LEU A 188 -0.83 -0.15 0.10
C LEU A 188 -0.49 -1.47 -0.61
N MET A 189 -0.07 -1.42 -1.88
CA MET A 189 0.21 -2.62 -2.67
C MET A 189 1.54 -2.50 -3.40
N ASP A 190 2.48 -3.40 -3.08
CA ASP A 190 3.78 -3.45 -3.74
C ASP A 190 3.78 -4.57 -4.80
N GLU A 191 3.63 -4.20 -6.09
CA GLU A 191 3.59 -5.09 -7.25
C GLU A 191 2.51 -6.20 -7.14
N PRO A 192 1.22 -5.85 -6.96
CA PRO A 192 0.17 -6.84 -6.69
C PRO A 192 -0.14 -7.77 -7.87
N THR A 193 0.22 -7.39 -9.08
CA THR A 193 0.00 -8.19 -10.29
C THR A 193 1.01 -9.32 -10.49
N ASN A 194 2.11 -9.29 -9.76
CA ASN A 194 3.07 -10.39 -9.77
C ASN A 194 2.39 -11.67 -9.26
N HIS A 195 2.62 -12.79 -9.93
CA HIS A 195 2.04 -14.09 -9.60
C HIS A 195 0.52 -14.26 -9.86
N LEU A 196 -0.14 -13.27 -10.48
CA LEU A 196 -1.53 -13.40 -10.93
C LEU A 196 -1.59 -13.78 -12.40
N ASP A 197 -2.57 -14.61 -12.76
CA ASP A 197 -2.97 -14.81 -14.14
C ASP A 197 -3.88 -13.67 -14.63
N ILE A 198 -4.15 -13.64 -15.92
CA ILE A 198 -4.92 -12.57 -16.56
C ILE A 198 -6.33 -12.45 -15.96
N GLU A 199 -6.98 -13.56 -15.65
CA GLU A 199 -8.34 -13.57 -15.09
C GLU A 199 -8.35 -12.96 -13.69
N SER A 200 -7.38 -13.33 -12.85
CA SER A 200 -7.20 -12.74 -11.52
C SER A 200 -6.84 -11.25 -11.57
N ILE A 201 -6.05 -10.82 -12.57
CA ILE A 201 -5.73 -9.39 -12.77
C ILE A 201 -6.99 -8.60 -13.12
N ILE A 202 -7.82 -9.11 -14.05
CA ILE A 202 -9.08 -8.46 -14.45
C ILE A 202 -10.03 -8.36 -13.25
N TRP A 203 -10.16 -9.43 -12.48
CA TRP A 203 -10.97 -9.44 -11.27
C TRP A 203 -10.45 -8.42 -10.23
N LEU A 204 -9.13 -8.40 -9.97
CA LEU A 204 -8.51 -7.46 -9.03
C LEU A 204 -8.71 -5.99 -9.47
N GLU A 205 -8.58 -5.72 -10.77
CA GLU A 205 -8.83 -4.39 -11.35
C GLU A 205 -10.24 -3.92 -11.04
N GLU A 206 -11.25 -4.79 -11.28
CA GLU A 206 -12.64 -4.46 -11.02
C GLU A 206 -12.92 -4.28 -9.52
N TRP A 207 -12.35 -5.14 -8.68
CA TRP A 207 -12.42 -4.99 -7.23
C TRP A 207 -11.84 -3.66 -6.76
N LEU A 208 -10.65 -3.29 -7.26
CA LEU A 208 -9.97 -2.05 -6.89
C LEU A 208 -10.69 -0.79 -7.41
N LYS A 209 -11.38 -0.87 -8.54
CA LYS A 209 -12.26 0.22 -9.03
C LYS A 209 -13.39 0.52 -8.06
N ASN A 210 -13.99 -0.52 -7.51
CA ASN A 210 -15.10 -0.44 -6.56
C ASN A 210 -14.66 -0.18 -5.12
N PHE A 211 -13.37 -0.32 -4.82
CA PHE A 211 -12.83 -0.08 -3.49
C PHE A 211 -12.95 1.41 -3.10
N LYS A 212 -13.64 1.68 -1.98
CA LYS A 212 -13.95 3.04 -1.51
C LYS A 212 -12.81 3.71 -0.75
N GLY A 213 -11.89 2.91 -0.20
CA GLY A 213 -10.71 3.42 0.51
C GLY A 213 -9.68 4.04 -0.43
N SER A 214 -8.63 4.58 0.14
CA SER A 214 -7.50 5.11 -0.61
C SER A 214 -6.57 3.98 -1.03
N LEU A 215 -6.02 4.06 -2.24
CA LEU A 215 -5.07 3.09 -2.79
C LEU A 215 -3.74 3.78 -3.10
N VAL A 216 -2.64 3.18 -2.66
CA VAL A 216 -1.30 3.52 -3.15
C VAL A 216 -0.64 2.24 -3.64
N MET A 217 -0.25 2.20 -4.90
CA MET A 217 0.29 0.97 -5.48
C MET A 217 1.51 1.22 -6.35
N THR A 218 2.41 0.23 -6.37
CA THR A 218 3.41 0.09 -7.42
C THR A 218 2.94 -0.96 -8.41
N SER A 219 3.28 -0.82 -9.67
CA SER A 219 3.12 -1.87 -10.69
C SER A 219 4.05 -1.63 -11.86
N HIS A 220 4.50 -2.70 -12.49
CA HIS A 220 5.17 -2.67 -13.80
C HIS A 220 4.18 -2.70 -14.96
N ASP A 221 2.92 -3.05 -14.70
CA ASP A 221 1.84 -3.03 -15.68
C ASP A 221 1.27 -1.61 -15.83
N ARG A 222 1.62 -0.97 -16.95
CA ARG A 222 1.21 0.41 -17.26
C ARG A 222 -0.29 0.53 -17.49
N GLU A 223 -0.88 -0.45 -18.16
CA GLU A 223 -2.31 -0.42 -18.46
C GLU A 223 -3.14 -0.61 -17.20
N PHE A 224 -2.74 -1.53 -16.33
CA PHE A 224 -3.36 -1.70 -15.03
C PHE A 224 -3.32 -0.42 -14.19
N MET A 225 -2.15 0.24 -14.15
CA MET A 225 -2.00 1.53 -13.49
C MET A 225 -2.92 2.60 -14.10
N ASN A 226 -2.92 2.70 -15.44
CA ASN A 226 -3.66 3.73 -16.17
C ASN A 226 -5.17 3.65 -15.94
N ARG A 227 -5.70 2.42 -15.76
CA ARG A 227 -7.14 2.18 -15.53
C ARG A 227 -7.58 2.47 -14.10
N LEU A 228 -6.65 2.51 -13.15
CA LEU A 228 -6.96 2.59 -11.72
C LEU A 228 -6.58 3.93 -11.08
N VAL A 229 -5.42 4.49 -11.45
CA VAL A 229 -4.88 5.63 -10.72
C VAL A 229 -5.30 6.96 -11.32
N SER A 230 -5.52 7.94 -10.46
CA SER A 230 -5.84 9.32 -10.84
C SER A 230 -4.72 10.30 -10.51
N ARG A 231 -3.69 9.83 -9.84
CA ARG A 231 -2.49 10.59 -9.51
C ARG A 231 -1.27 9.68 -9.47
N ILE A 232 -0.16 10.18 -9.98
CA ILE A 232 1.14 9.51 -9.89
C ILE A 232 2.04 10.27 -8.90
N VAL A 233 2.74 9.51 -8.08
CA VAL A 233 3.80 9.99 -7.18
C VAL A 233 5.12 9.35 -7.60
N GLU A 234 6.02 10.16 -8.12
CA GLU A 234 7.34 9.70 -8.58
C GLU A 234 8.38 9.86 -7.46
N VAL A 235 9.08 8.76 -7.16
CA VAL A 235 10.24 8.75 -6.28
C VAL A 235 11.49 8.67 -7.15
N ALA A 236 12.14 9.79 -7.39
CA ALA A 236 13.32 9.87 -8.25
C ALA A 236 14.23 11.05 -7.85
N ASN A 237 15.51 10.98 -8.21
CA ASN A 237 16.47 12.08 -7.99
C ASN A 237 16.48 12.62 -6.55
N LYS A 238 16.33 11.74 -5.58
CA LYS A 238 16.28 12.07 -4.14
C LYS A 238 15.08 12.96 -3.75
N THR A 239 14.03 13.00 -4.56
CA THR A 239 12.81 13.77 -4.32
C THR A 239 11.57 12.92 -4.52
N ILE A 240 10.42 13.43 -4.06
CA ILE A 240 9.10 12.88 -4.33
C ILE A 240 8.31 13.95 -5.06
N THR A 241 7.85 13.65 -6.27
CA THR A 241 7.09 14.58 -7.12
C THR A 241 5.73 14.02 -7.44
N SER A 242 4.67 14.84 -7.33
CA SER A 242 3.30 14.44 -7.64
C SER A 242 2.86 14.98 -8.99
N TYR A 243 2.14 14.14 -9.76
CA TYR A 243 1.53 14.47 -11.05
C TYR A 243 0.03 14.15 -10.96
N SER A 244 -0.82 15.13 -11.21
CA SER A 244 -2.28 14.96 -11.16
C SER A 244 -2.78 14.46 -12.50
N GLY A 245 -2.97 13.17 -12.65
CA GLY A 245 -3.39 12.50 -13.87
C GLY A 245 -3.06 11.00 -13.80
N ASP A 246 -3.36 10.31 -14.88
CA ASP A 246 -3.05 8.89 -15.08
C ASP A 246 -1.57 8.66 -15.43
N TYR A 247 -1.22 7.42 -15.70
CA TYR A 247 0.16 7.05 -16.01
C TYR A 247 0.63 7.67 -17.35
N ASP A 248 -0.24 7.78 -18.35
CA ASP A 248 0.10 8.38 -19.65
C ASP A 248 0.33 9.89 -19.53
N PHE A 249 -0.47 10.57 -18.72
CA PHE A 249 -0.23 11.97 -18.38
C PHE A 249 1.13 12.16 -17.71
N TYR A 250 1.45 11.33 -16.73
CA TYR A 250 2.75 11.36 -16.07
C TYR A 250 3.92 11.20 -17.05
N VAL A 251 3.86 10.24 -17.96
CA VAL A 251 4.93 10.02 -18.94
C VAL A 251 5.16 11.27 -19.79
N ARG A 252 4.09 11.87 -20.32
CA ARG A 252 4.18 13.11 -21.12
C ARG A 252 4.79 14.27 -20.32
N GLU A 253 4.30 14.52 -19.13
CA GLU A 253 4.78 15.61 -18.28
C GLU A 253 6.23 15.41 -17.84
N ARG A 254 6.61 14.20 -17.49
CA ARG A 254 8.00 13.85 -17.16
C ARG A 254 8.94 14.14 -18.33
N ASP A 255 8.56 13.73 -19.54
CA ASP A 255 9.40 13.91 -20.72
C ASP A 255 9.52 15.41 -21.09
N ILE A 256 8.46 16.19 -21.01
CA ILE A 256 8.49 17.65 -21.16
C ILE A 256 9.43 18.30 -20.13
N ARG A 257 9.33 17.91 -18.84
CA ARG A 257 10.21 18.45 -17.79
C ARG A 257 11.67 18.08 -18.03
N LYS A 258 11.93 16.88 -18.52
CA LYS A 258 13.27 16.42 -18.86
C LYS A 258 13.88 17.27 -19.98
N GLU A 259 13.13 17.52 -21.05
CA GLU A 259 13.55 18.38 -22.15
C GLU A 259 13.83 19.82 -21.68
N GLN A 260 12.95 20.38 -20.85
CA GLN A 260 13.15 21.72 -20.27
C GLN A 260 14.41 21.78 -19.41
N LEU A 261 14.68 20.76 -18.62
CA LEU A 261 15.89 20.68 -17.78
C LEU A 261 17.15 20.63 -18.63
N ILE A 262 17.15 19.80 -19.68
CA ILE A 262 18.29 19.70 -20.62
C ILE A 262 18.52 21.03 -21.33
N ALA A 263 17.45 21.69 -21.81
CA ALA A 263 17.54 22.99 -22.48
C ALA A 263 18.04 24.08 -21.52
N SER A 264 17.62 24.04 -20.25
CA SER A 264 18.13 24.97 -19.23
C SER A 264 19.61 24.73 -18.92
N TYR A 265 20.01 23.47 -18.76
CA TYR A 265 21.41 23.10 -18.54
C TYR A 265 22.29 23.57 -19.71
N ASN A 266 21.91 23.31 -20.97
CA ASN A 266 22.66 23.73 -22.13
C ASN A 266 22.81 25.27 -22.19
N ARG A 267 21.74 26.02 -21.91
CA ARG A 267 21.80 27.48 -21.81
C ARG A 267 22.76 27.97 -20.73
N GLN A 268 22.81 27.32 -19.58
CA GLN A 268 23.75 27.66 -18.51
C GLN A 268 25.21 27.37 -18.93
N GLN A 269 25.45 26.24 -19.60
CA GLN A 269 26.77 25.89 -20.12
C GLN A 269 27.26 26.91 -21.17
N ASP A 270 26.39 27.30 -22.10
CA ASP A 270 26.70 28.31 -23.12
C ASP A 270 26.99 29.68 -22.49
N MET A 271 26.30 30.06 -21.43
CA MET A 271 26.54 31.27 -20.69
C MET A 271 27.90 31.24 -19.97
N LEU A 272 28.19 30.14 -19.27
CA LEU A 272 29.49 29.96 -18.62
C LEU A 272 30.65 30.02 -19.61
N ALA A 273 30.52 29.32 -20.76
CA ALA A 273 31.53 29.35 -21.80
C ALA A 273 31.82 30.78 -22.33
N LYS A 274 30.76 31.58 -22.52
CA LYS A 274 30.88 32.99 -22.93
C LYS A 274 31.56 33.85 -21.86
N GLU A 275 31.26 33.65 -20.60
CA GLU A 275 31.88 34.36 -19.48
C GLU A 275 33.38 33.97 -19.35
N GLU A 276 33.71 32.68 -19.48
CA GLU A 276 35.11 32.23 -19.49
C GLU A 276 35.90 32.83 -20.65
N GLU A 277 35.34 32.87 -21.87
CA GLU A 277 35.93 33.50 -23.03
C GLU A 277 36.17 35.00 -22.79
N PHE A 278 35.16 35.69 -22.21
CA PHE A 278 35.27 37.10 -21.85
C PHE A 278 36.40 37.33 -20.86
N ILE A 279 36.49 36.56 -19.77
CA ILE A 279 37.55 36.62 -18.77
C ILE A 279 38.90 36.39 -19.41
N ALA A 280 39.05 35.39 -20.26
CA ALA A 280 40.27 35.07 -20.96
C ALA A 280 40.76 36.22 -21.86
N ARG A 281 39.81 36.87 -22.61
CA ARG A 281 40.13 38.04 -23.44
C ARG A 281 40.60 39.23 -22.59
N PHE A 282 40.00 39.49 -21.44
CA PHE A 282 40.40 40.55 -20.53
C PHE A 282 41.75 40.29 -19.86
N ALA A 283 42.00 39.05 -19.42
CA ALA A 283 43.29 38.64 -18.85
C ALA A 283 44.41 38.79 -19.85
N ALA A 284 44.22 38.42 -21.13
CA ALA A 284 45.17 38.60 -22.19
C ALA A 284 45.48 40.10 -22.48
N ARG A 285 44.46 40.97 -22.46
CA ARG A 285 44.65 42.43 -22.64
C ARG A 285 45.40 43.05 -21.47
N ALA A 286 45.14 42.63 -20.21
CA ALA A 286 45.84 43.13 -19.03
C ALA A 286 47.32 42.72 -19.03
N SER A 287 47.66 41.54 -19.48
CA SER A 287 49.07 41.09 -19.61
C SER A 287 49.84 41.85 -20.69
N HIS A 288 49.18 42.23 -21.80
CA HIS A 288 49.77 43.07 -22.85
C HIS A 288 49.95 44.55 -22.42
N ALA A 289 49.14 45.07 -21.53
CA ALA A 289 49.23 46.43 -21.02
C ALA A 289 50.32 46.61 -19.91
N ALA A 290 50.78 45.50 -19.35
CA ALA A 290 51.79 45.46 -18.29
C ALA A 290 53.28 45.25 -18.82
N GLN A 291 53.42 45.04 -20.13
CA GLN A 291 54.71 45.06 -20.85
C GLN A 291 54.90 46.39 -21.52
#